data_7c5ba91b8f4edad774900adabd80c53d
#
_entry.id   7c5ba91b8f4edad774900adabd80c53d
#
_cell.length_a   1.000
_cell.length_b   1.000
_cell.length_c   1.000
_cell.angle_alpha   90.00
_cell.angle_beta   90.00
_cell.angle_gamma   90.00
#
_symmetry.space_group_name_H-M   'P 1'
#
loop_
_entity.id
_entity.type
_entity.pdbx_description
1 polymer ?
#
loop_
_entity_poly.entity_id
_entity_poly.type
_entity_poly.pdbx_seq_one_letter_code
_entity_poly.pdbx_strand_id
1 'polypeptide(L)'
;MITETKRLYLREITQADYAVIAKILQDDDAMFAYNGAFSDEEVAQWFDNLMTQYQTRGFSLWAVVLKETDQVVGQCGLTLQQVQGETVTEIGYLFNRDYWHQGYAIEAAQACKTYAFDVLS
;
A
#
# COMPACT_ATOMS: atom_id res chain seq x y z
N MET A 1 -13.86 -4.04 -2.67
CA MET A 1 -12.91 -4.77 -1.79
C MET A 1 -12.04 -5.68 -2.65
N ILE A 2 -10.73 -5.62 -2.47
CA ILE A 2 -9.79 -6.46 -3.22
C ILE A 2 -9.65 -7.82 -2.55
N THR A 3 -9.35 -7.83 -1.27
CA THR A 3 -9.21 -9.04 -0.47
C THR A 3 -9.43 -8.70 1.00
N GLU A 4 -9.56 -9.71 1.83
CA GLU A 4 -9.73 -9.51 3.26
C GLU A 4 -9.04 -10.60 4.06
N THR A 5 -8.78 -10.28 5.32
CA THR A 5 -8.20 -11.19 6.30
C THR A 5 -9.07 -11.18 7.55
N LYS A 6 -8.60 -11.80 8.62
CA LYS A 6 -9.32 -11.79 9.89
C LYS A 6 -9.59 -10.37 10.42
N ARG A 7 -8.57 -9.50 10.37
CA ARG A 7 -8.66 -8.16 10.98
C ARG A 7 -8.75 -7.03 9.97
N LEU A 8 -8.41 -7.29 8.69
CA LEU A 8 -8.19 -6.27 7.68
C LEU A 8 -9.00 -6.53 6.42
N TYR A 9 -9.29 -5.46 5.67
CA TYR A 9 -9.64 -5.61 4.26
C TYR A 9 -8.85 -4.59 3.46
N LEU A 10 -8.64 -4.91 2.18
CA LEU A 10 -7.88 -4.07 1.26
C LEU A 10 -8.81 -3.59 0.16
N ARG A 11 -8.71 -2.32 -0.19
CA ARG A 11 -9.48 -1.69 -1.28
C ARG A 11 -8.62 -0.68 -2.01
N GLU A 12 -9.05 -0.25 -3.18
CA GLU A 12 -8.34 0.80 -3.88
C GLU A 12 -8.32 2.08 -3.06
N ILE A 13 -7.19 2.79 -3.15
CA ILE A 13 -7.03 4.10 -2.51
C ILE A 13 -7.82 5.12 -3.33
N THR A 14 -8.53 6.02 -2.67
CA THR A 14 -9.29 7.09 -3.32
C THR A 14 -8.83 8.46 -2.80
N GLN A 15 -9.35 9.52 -3.39
CA GLN A 15 -9.04 10.90 -2.94
C GLN A 15 -9.43 11.12 -1.48
N ALA A 16 -10.44 10.43 -0.98
CA ALA A 16 -10.83 10.53 0.42
C ALA A 16 -9.72 10.06 1.37
N ASP A 17 -8.79 9.25 0.88
CA ASP A 17 -7.67 8.71 1.67
C ASP A 17 -6.43 9.60 1.63
N TYR A 18 -6.46 10.71 0.89
CA TYR A 18 -5.27 11.52 0.63
C TYR A 18 -4.56 11.93 1.92
N ALA A 19 -5.32 12.48 2.88
CA ALA A 19 -4.74 13.00 4.13
C ALA A 19 -4.07 11.88 4.96
N VAL A 20 -4.70 10.70 5.01
CA VAL A 20 -4.15 9.56 5.77
C VAL A 20 -2.88 9.02 5.11
N ILE A 21 -2.90 8.87 3.80
CA ILE A 21 -1.74 8.41 3.05
C ILE A 21 -0.61 9.43 3.14
N ALA A 22 -0.92 10.72 3.03
CA ALA A 22 0.07 11.80 3.16
C ALA A 22 0.76 11.75 4.54
N LYS A 23 -0.02 11.49 5.59
CA LYS A 23 0.54 11.38 6.95
C LYS A 23 1.61 10.28 7.02
N ILE A 24 1.39 9.16 6.35
CA ILE A 24 2.38 8.07 6.30
C ILE A 24 3.60 8.49 5.49
N LEU A 25 3.39 9.04 4.30
CA LEU A 25 4.48 9.41 3.39
C LEU A 25 5.32 10.57 3.93
N GLN A 26 4.79 11.36 4.84
CA GLN A 26 5.49 12.50 5.43
C GLN A 26 5.98 12.22 6.85
N ASP A 27 6.00 10.95 7.27
CA ASP A 27 6.57 10.50 8.53
C ASP A 27 7.99 9.99 8.24
N ASP A 28 9.01 10.63 8.82
CA ASP A 28 10.42 10.26 8.60
C ASP A 28 10.70 8.81 8.97
N ASP A 29 10.12 8.32 10.06
CA ASP A 29 10.37 6.94 10.50
C ASP A 29 9.73 5.94 9.55
N ALA A 30 8.50 6.20 9.09
CA ALA A 30 7.83 5.32 8.14
C ALA A 30 8.56 5.31 6.79
N MET A 31 9.16 6.44 6.40
CA MET A 31 9.80 6.61 5.09
C MET A 31 11.32 6.47 5.14
N PHE A 32 11.85 5.87 6.18
CA PHE A 32 13.30 5.72 6.34
C PHE A 32 13.95 5.08 5.10
N ALA A 33 13.33 4.02 4.56
CA ALA A 33 13.86 3.32 3.39
C ALA A 33 13.78 4.16 2.10
N TYR A 34 13.06 5.26 2.12
CA TYR A 34 12.91 6.19 0.99
C TYR A 34 13.68 7.50 1.22
N ASN A 35 14.64 7.50 2.13
CA ASN A 35 15.45 8.68 2.48
C ASN A 35 14.67 9.76 3.21
N GLY A 36 13.61 9.38 3.92
CA GLY A 36 12.86 10.30 4.77
C GLY A 36 11.52 10.74 4.20
N ALA A 37 10.89 11.64 4.90
CA ALA A 37 9.55 12.12 4.59
C ALA A 37 9.47 12.76 3.20
N PHE A 38 8.36 12.55 2.52
CA PHE A 38 8.08 13.15 1.22
C PHE A 38 7.63 14.59 1.37
N SER A 39 7.96 15.41 0.39
CA SER A 39 7.37 16.74 0.23
C SER A 39 5.91 16.63 -0.23
N ASP A 40 5.18 17.74 -0.17
CA ASP A 40 3.81 17.78 -0.68
C ASP A 40 3.74 17.40 -2.16
N GLU A 41 4.72 17.83 -2.94
CA GLU A 41 4.79 17.52 -4.38
C GLU A 41 5.02 16.04 -4.61
N GLU A 42 5.88 15.42 -3.80
CA GLU A 42 6.14 13.98 -3.88
C GLU A 42 4.91 13.16 -3.50
N VAL A 43 4.14 13.61 -2.52
CA VAL A 43 2.87 12.96 -2.15
C VAL A 43 1.89 13.01 -3.31
N ALA A 44 1.75 14.18 -3.94
CA ALA A 44 0.85 14.32 -5.10
C ALA A 44 1.27 13.40 -6.24
N GLN A 45 2.58 13.28 -6.51
CA GLN A 45 3.11 12.39 -7.55
C GLN A 45 2.83 10.92 -7.21
N TRP A 46 2.98 10.55 -5.94
CA TRP A 46 2.67 9.20 -5.47
C TRP A 46 1.21 8.83 -5.80
N PHE A 47 0.29 9.75 -5.49
CA PHE A 47 -1.14 9.56 -5.75
C PHE A 47 -1.44 9.44 -7.24
N ASP A 48 -0.86 10.32 -8.06
CA ASP A 48 -1.05 10.25 -9.51
C ASP A 48 -0.57 8.91 -10.07
N ASN A 49 0.56 8.43 -9.58
CA ASN A 49 1.11 7.14 -10.00
C ASN A 49 0.18 5.98 -9.60
N LEU A 50 -0.39 6.02 -8.38
CA LEU A 50 -1.33 5.00 -7.94
C LEU A 50 -2.56 4.96 -8.84
N MET A 51 -3.15 6.11 -9.12
CA MET A 51 -4.37 6.17 -9.95
C MET A 51 -4.09 5.68 -11.36
N THR A 52 -2.96 6.08 -11.93
CA THR A 52 -2.55 5.63 -13.25
C THR A 52 -2.33 4.12 -13.28
N GLN A 53 -1.69 3.57 -12.27
CA GLN A 53 -1.40 2.14 -12.19
C GLN A 53 -2.67 1.31 -12.07
N TYR A 54 -3.67 1.77 -11.33
CA TYR A 54 -4.96 1.07 -11.30
C TYR A 54 -5.58 1.00 -12.69
N GLN A 55 -5.48 2.07 -13.47
CA GLN A 55 -6.07 2.12 -14.82
C GLN A 55 -5.29 1.28 -15.81
N THR A 56 -3.96 1.29 -15.73
CA THR A 56 -3.12 0.65 -16.75
C THR A 56 -2.80 -0.81 -16.44
N ARG A 57 -2.73 -1.20 -15.17
CA ARG A 57 -2.36 -2.55 -14.75
C ARG A 57 -3.46 -3.28 -14.01
N GLY A 58 -4.42 -2.54 -13.44
CA GLY A 58 -5.48 -3.09 -12.60
C GLY A 58 -5.06 -3.37 -11.16
N PHE A 59 -3.81 -3.08 -10.79
CA PHE A 59 -3.33 -3.24 -9.42
C PHE A 59 -2.23 -2.24 -9.10
N SER A 60 -2.02 -1.99 -7.83
CA SER A 60 -0.92 -1.23 -7.27
C SER A 60 -0.98 -1.41 -5.74
N LEU A 61 -0.56 -0.41 -4.98
CA LEU A 61 -0.75 -0.41 -3.54
C LEU A 61 -2.22 -0.13 -3.23
N TRP A 62 -2.78 -0.89 -2.30
CA TRP A 62 -4.18 -0.74 -1.87
C TRP A 62 -4.22 -0.19 -0.45
N ALA A 63 -5.32 0.48 -0.10
CA ALA A 63 -5.56 0.91 1.27
C ALA A 63 -5.81 -0.32 2.15
N VAL A 64 -5.13 -0.39 3.29
CA VAL A 64 -5.34 -1.42 4.29
C VAL A 64 -6.25 -0.82 5.36
N VAL A 65 -7.42 -1.42 5.54
CA VAL A 65 -8.45 -0.92 6.45
C VAL A 65 -8.64 -1.89 7.59
N LEU A 66 -8.65 -1.36 8.80
CA LEU A 66 -8.89 -2.15 10.00
C LEU A 66 -10.40 -2.39 10.14
N LYS A 67 -10.84 -3.64 10.12
CA LYS A 67 -12.27 -3.98 10.15
C LYS A 67 -12.99 -3.44 11.38
N GLU A 68 -12.31 -3.45 12.52
CA GLU A 68 -12.89 -3.04 13.79
C GLU A 68 -13.31 -1.57 13.79
N THR A 69 -12.53 -0.69 13.18
CA THR A 69 -12.74 0.76 13.23
C THR A 69 -13.06 1.39 11.89
N ASP A 70 -12.89 0.64 10.81
CA ASP A 70 -13.03 1.12 9.43
C ASP A 70 -12.01 2.23 9.08
N GLN A 71 -10.88 2.25 9.80
CA GLN A 71 -9.82 3.24 9.57
C GLN A 71 -8.74 2.67 8.67
N VAL A 72 -8.21 3.52 7.79
CA VAL A 72 -7.05 3.19 6.96
C VAL A 72 -5.80 3.25 7.84
N VAL A 73 -5.10 2.12 7.94
CA VAL A 73 -3.92 2.00 8.79
C VAL A 73 -2.62 1.96 7.99
N GLY A 74 -2.71 1.77 6.69
CA GLY A 74 -1.54 1.71 5.83
C GLY A 74 -1.90 1.46 4.40
N GLN A 75 -0.88 1.14 3.61
CA GLN A 75 -1.05 0.70 2.23
C GLN A 75 -0.19 -0.53 2.01
N CYS A 76 -0.69 -1.46 1.22
CA CYS A 76 -0.01 -2.70 0.89
C CYS A 76 -0.52 -3.19 -0.45
N GLY A 77 0.36 -3.69 -1.29
CA GLY A 77 -0.07 -4.17 -2.58
C GLY A 77 1.07 -4.71 -3.40
N LEU A 78 0.86 -4.69 -4.71
CA LEU A 78 1.77 -5.29 -5.67
C LEU A 78 2.43 -4.19 -6.49
N THR A 79 3.75 -4.22 -6.54
CA THR A 79 4.55 -3.30 -7.33
C THR A 79 5.37 -4.07 -8.36
N LEU A 80 5.72 -3.42 -9.45
CA LEU A 80 6.57 -4.00 -10.48
C LEU A 80 7.97 -3.43 -10.35
N GLN A 81 8.96 -4.32 -10.31
CA GLN A 81 10.36 -3.94 -10.20
C GLN A 81 11.15 -4.54 -11.35
N GLN A 82 12.20 -3.86 -11.75
CA GLN A 82 13.14 -4.38 -12.77
C GLN A 82 14.33 -5.01 -12.05
N VAL A 83 14.52 -6.29 -12.28
CA VAL A 83 15.64 -7.04 -11.69
C VAL A 83 16.36 -7.76 -12.84
N GLN A 84 17.60 -7.35 -13.09
CA GLN A 84 18.43 -7.96 -14.14
C GLN A 84 17.71 -8.02 -15.51
N GLY A 85 17.01 -6.94 -15.86
CA GLY A 85 16.30 -6.84 -17.13
C GLY A 85 14.94 -7.51 -17.18
N GLU A 86 14.53 -8.17 -16.11
CA GLU A 86 13.21 -8.80 -16.03
C GLU A 86 12.29 -8.01 -15.10
N THR A 87 11.00 -8.01 -15.46
CA THR A 87 9.98 -7.40 -14.59
C THR A 87 9.49 -8.44 -13.59
N VAL A 88 9.62 -8.13 -12.32
CA VAL A 88 9.13 -9.00 -11.23
C VAL A 88 8.09 -8.26 -10.41
N THR A 89 7.13 -9.02 -9.88
CA THR A 89 6.11 -8.49 -8.98
C THR A 89 6.60 -8.62 -7.53
N GLU A 90 6.57 -7.52 -6.81
CA GLU A 90 6.96 -7.48 -5.40
C GLU A 90 5.80 -6.99 -4.55
N ILE A 91 5.77 -7.43 -3.31
CA ILE A 91 4.82 -6.93 -2.32
C ILE A 91 5.47 -5.75 -1.62
N GLY A 92 4.79 -4.59 -1.69
CA GLY A 92 5.22 -3.40 -0.99
C GLY A 92 4.25 -3.01 0.09
N TYR A 93 4.73 -2.39 1.16
CA TYR A 93 3.84 -1.88 2.20
C TYR A 93 4.45 -0.72 2.95
N LEU A 94 3.58 0.18 3.42
CA LEU A 94 3.92 1.31 4.28
C LEU A 94 2.76 1.48 5.26
N PHE A 95 3.06 1.50 6.56
CA PHE A 95 2.03 1.59 7.59
C PHE A 95 2.22 2.81 8.46
N ASN A 96 1.10 3.38 8.90
CA ASN A 96 1.08 4.41 9.92
C ASN A 96 1.75 3.87 11.18
N ARG A 97 2.72 4.62 11.70
CA ARG A 97 3.54 4.23 12.85
C ARG A 97 2.71 3.85 14.08
N ASP A 98 1.54 4.48 14.25
CA ASP A 98 0.64 4.20 15.36
C ASP A 98 0.14 2.75 15.39
N TYR A 99 0.24 2.05 14.25
CA TYR A 99 -0.25 0.67 14.10
C TYR A 99 0.86 -0.35 13.94
N TRP A 100 2.13 0.05 14.16
CA TRP A 100 3.26 -0.86 14.07
C TRP A 100 3.23 -1.86 15.23
N HIS A 101 3.94 -2.99 15.05
CA HIS A 101 4.14 -4.03 16.09
C HIS A 101 2.88 -4.79 16.46
N GLN A 102 1.87 -4.78 15.60
CA GLN A 102 0.62 -5.51 15.82
C GLN A 102 0.38 -6.62 14.81
N GLY A 103 1.35 -6.84 13.90
CA GLY A 103 1.28 -7.89 12.90
C GLY A 103 0.45 -7.55 11.68
N TYR A 104 -0.03 -6.31 11.54
CA TYR A 104 -0.87 -5.93 10.40
C TYR A 104 -0.11 -5.99 9.06
N ALA A 105 1.15 -5.58 9.03
CA ALA A 105 1.95 -5.58 7.81
C ALA A 105 2.12 -7.01 7.27
N ILE A 106 2.40 -7.97 8.15
CA ILE A 106 2.56 -9.38 7.77
C ILE A 106 1.22 -9.93 7.28
N GLU A 107 0.15 -9.63 7.99
CA GLU A 107 -1.19 -10.10 7.64
C GLU A 107 -1.61 -9.56 6.25
N ALA A 108 -1.38 -8.27 5.99
CA ALA A 108 -1.68 -7.65 4.71
C ALA A 108 -0.80 -8.21 3.59
N ALA A 109 0.49 -8.40 3.86
CA ALA A 109 1.42 -8.93 2.87
C ALA A 109 1.05 -10.36 2.46
N GLN A 110 0.64 -11.19 3.40
CA GLN A 110 0.17 -12.55 3.10
C GLN A 110 -1.09 -12.53 2.25
N ALA A 111 -2.02 -11.61 2.52
CA ALA A 111 -3.22 -11.46 1.72
C ALA A 111 -2.89 -11.05 0.28
N CYS A 112 -1.94 -10.13 0.10
CA CYS A 112 -1.49 -9.71 -1.22
C CYS A 112 -0.81 -10.85 -1.98
N LYS A 113 -0.01 -11.64 -1.29
CA LYS A 113 0.65 -12.82 -1.89
C LYS A 113 -0.39 -13.81 -2.40
N THR A 114 -1.39 -14.12 -1.59
CA THR A 114 -2.47 -15.03 -1.97
C THR A 114 -3.25 -14.47 -3.16
N TYR A 115 -3.58 -13.19 -3.13
CA TYR A 115 -4.29 -12.52 -4.21
C TYR A 115 -3.50 -12.59 -5.52
N ALA A 116 -2.20 -12.30 -5.47
CA ALA A 116 -1.36 -12.34 -6.66
C ALA A 116 -1.33 -13.75 -7.27
N PHE A 117 -1.23 -14.76 -6.43
CA PHE A 117 -1.17 -16.15 -6.87
C PHE A 117 -2.51 -16.61 -7.46
N ASP A 118 -3.61 -16.31 -6.78
CA ASP A 118 -4.93 -16.86 -7.13
C ASP A 118 -5.60 -16.07 -8.26
N VAL A 119 -5.37 -14.77 -8.35
CA VAL A 119 -6.12 -13.88 -9.25
C VAL A 119 -5.28 -13.41 -10.43
N LEU A 120 -3.99 -13.13 -10.22
CA LEU A 120 -3.14 -12.48 -11.22
C LEU A 120 -2.16 -13.42 -11.91
N SER A 121 -1.96 -14.62 -11.41
CA SER A 121 -1.02 -15.58 -12.03
C SER A 121 -1.64 -16.35 -13.17
#